data_838d31fc81f63a8120c2a800258ad86c
#
_entry.id   838d31fc81f63a8120c2a800258ad86c
#
_cell.length_a   1.000
_cell.length_b   1.000
_cell.length_c   1.000
_cell.angle_alpha   90.00
_cell.angle_beta   90.00
_cell.angle_gamma   90.00
#
_symmetry.space_group_name_H-M   'P 1'
#
loop_
_entity.id
_entity.type
_entity.pdbx_description
1 polymer ?
#
loop_
_entity_poly.entity_id
_entity_poly.type
_entity_poly.pdbx_seq_one_letter_code
_entity_poly.pdbx_strand_id
1 'polypeptide(L)'
;MLGLSLAPVFSANNANAEIPYTIFKSIDGGIIDTNDWRGKPYLIVNTASKCGFTRQYAPLQKLYDRFHDQGLQMIAVPSDDFNQELDTDQQVKAFCELTYGIDMPMSITTSVKGNQAHPFFKAIKKEIGFVPSWNFNKVLIDRDGNLAATWGSTTNPMSAKIVSAVKEVLNLSK
;
A
#
# COMPACT_ATOMS: atom_id res chain seq x y z
N MET A 1 55.64 19.20 -0.58
CA MET A 1 54.31 19.65 -0.18
C MET A 1 53.30 18.70 -0.80
N LEU A 2 52.81 17.73 0.00
CA LEU A 2 51.78 16.83 -0.42
C LEU A 2 50.44 17.38 0.05
N GLY A 3 49.59 17.79 -0.91
CA GLY A 3 48.23 18.22 -0.64
C GLY A 3 47.29 17.03 -0.44
N LEU A 4 46.83 16.80 0.79
CA LEU A 4 45.75 15.87 1.08
C LEU A 4 44.43 16.47 0.58
N SER A 5 43.87 15.91 -0.48
CA SER A 5 42.51 16.19 -0.93
C SER A 5 41.55 15.41 -0.03
N LEU A 6 40.86 16.11 0.86
CA LEU A 6 39.71 15.58 1.60
C LEU A 6 38.49 15.57 0.66
N ALA A 7 38.12 14.37 0.21
CA ALA A 7 36.83 14.17 -0.45
C ALA A 7 35.70 14.35 0.59
N PRO A 8 34.57 15.03 0.24
CA PRO A 8 33.45 15.14 1.15
C PRO A 8 32.81 13.76 1.31
N VAL A 9 32.76 13.30 2.55
CA VAL A 9 31.95 12.15 2.93
C VAL A 9 30.49 12.61 2.90
N PHE A 10 29.77 12.28 1.82
CA PHE A 10 28.32 12.37 1.79
C PHE A 10 27.79 11.33 2.79
N SER A 11 27.49 11.78 4.00
CA SER A 11 26.65 11.03 4.93
C SER A 11 25.26 10.92 4.32
N ALA A 12 24.91 9.76 3.79
CA ALA A 12 23.55 9.45 3.43
C ALA A 12 22.73 9.40 4.74
N ASN A 13 22.10 10.51 5.09
CA ASN A 13 21.00 10.52 6.03
C ASN A 13 19.85 9.75 5.40
N ASN A 14 19.85 8.41 5.50
CA ASN A 14 18.66 7.61 5.44
C ASN A 14 17.88 7.88 6.73
N ALA A 15 17.26 9.06 6.84
CA ALA A 15 16.17 9.24 7.76
C ALA A 15 15.07 8.28 7.26
N ASN A 16 14.87 7.18 7.98
CA ASN A 16 13.72 6.31 7.78
C ASN A 16 12.48 7.20 7.81
N ALA A 17 11.78 7.30 6.68
CA ALA A 17 10.56 8.09 6.58
C ALA A 17 9.44 7.35 7.32
N GLU A 18 9.26 7.69 8.60
CA GLU A 18 8.19 7.14 9.42
C GLU A 18 6.84 7.67 8.91
N ILE A 19 5.97 6.75 8.52
CA ILE A 19 4.63 7.08 8.02
C ILE A 19 3.64 7.10 9.19
N PRO A 20 2.94 8.24 9.41
CA PRO A 20 1.99 8.34 10.51
C PRO A 20 0.88 7.29 10.39
N TYR A 21 0.50 6.71 11.53
CA TYR A 21 -0.70 5.88 11.59
C TYR A 21 -1.95 6.68 11.22
N THR A 22 -2.85 6.06 10.50
CA THR A 22 -4.05 6.69 9.95
C THR A 22 -5.26 5.78 10.04
N ILE A 23 -6.44 6.38 9.97
CA ILE A 23 -7.72 5.67 10.07
C ILE A 23 -8.41 5.71 8.71
N PHE A 24 -8.76 4.54 8.18
CA PHE A 24 -9.62 4.40 7.01
C PHE A 24 -11.04 4.04 7.47
N LYS A 25 -12.07 4.56 6.79
CA LYS A 25 -13.43 4.05 6.96
C LYS A 25 -13.53 2.70 6.26
N SER A 26 -14.01 1.67 6.97
CA SER A 26 -14.19 0.33 6.40
C SER A 26 -15.41 0.28 5.50
N ILE A 27 -15.32 -0.47 4.39
CA ILE A 27 -16.47 -0.75 3.51
C ILE A 27 -17.50 -1.66 4.19
N ASP A 28 -17.08 -2.38 5.23
CA ASP A 28 -17.94 -3.23 6.08
C ASP A 28 -18.58 -2.47 7.24
N GLY A 29 -18.35 -1.17 7.32
CA GLY A 29 -18.74 -0.34 8.46
C GLY A 29 -17.63 -0.24 9.51
N GLY A 30 -17.68 0.83 10.32
CA GLY A 30 -16.63 1.12 11.29
C GLY A 30 -15.35 1.65 10.65
N ILE A 31 -14.22 1.33 11.26
CA ILE A 31 -12.90 1.86 10.87
C ILE A 31 -11.85 0.76 10.77
N ILE A 32 -10.81 1.01 9.97
CA ILE A 32 -9.55 0.28 9.93
C ILE A 32 -8.49 1.26 10.44
N ASP A 33 -7.99 1.04 11.64
CA ASP A 33 -6.96 1.88 12.25
C ASP A 33 -5.58 1.22 12.08
N THR A 34 -4.70 1.84 11.30
CA THR A 34 -3.35 1.28 11.10
C THR A 34 -2.51 1.31 12.38
N ASN A 35 -2.95 2.07 13.42
CA ASN A 35 -2.31 2.04 14.73
C ASN A 35 -2.46 0.68 15.45
N ASP A 36 -3.52 -0.08 15.15
CA ASP A 36 -3.72 -1.45 15.65
C ASP A 36 -2.70 -2.44 15.06
N TRP A 37 -1.97 -2.00 14.04
CA TRP A 37 -0.94 -2.80 13.35
C TRP A 37 0.49 -2.43 13.77
N ARG A 38 0.66 -1.72 14.90
CA ARG A 38 2.01 -1.45 15.43
C ARG A 38 2.82 -2.74 15.56
N GLY A 39 4.07 -2.69 15.07
CA GLY A 39 4.94 -3.86 15.06
C GLY A 39 4.62 -4.90 13.98
N LYS A 40 3.65 -4.62 13.10
CA LYS A 40 3.31 -5.46 11.94
C LYS A 40 3.51 -4.69 10.64
N PRO A 41 4.11 -5.30 9.61
CA PRO A 41 4.18 -4.68 8.30
C PRO A 41 2.80 -4.66 7.63
N TYR A 42 2.58 -3.67 6.77
CA TYR A 42 1.32 -3.59 6.03
C TYR A 42 1.48 -3.07 4.61
N LEU A 43 0.62 -3.56 3.73
CA LEU A 43 0.55 -3.20 2.32
C LEU A 43 -0.76 -2.46 2.03
N ILE A 44 -0.66 -1.27 1.48
CA ILE A 44 -1.81 -0.48 1.02
C ILE A 44 -1.79 -0.42 -0.50
N VAL A 45 -2.95 -0.72 -1.12
CA VAL A 45 -3.10 -0.75 -2.57
C VAL A 45 -4.33 0.08 -2.96
N ASN A 46 -4.16 1.11 -3.78
CA ASN A 46 -5.32 1.79 -4.35
C ASN A 46 -5.89 0.97 -5.51
N THR A 47 -7.19 0.75 -5.50
CA THR A 47 -7.88 -0.17 -6.40
C THR A 47 -9.00 0.52 -7.18
N ALA A 48 -9.53 -0.16 -8.20
CA ALA A 48 -10.74 0.24 -8.90
C ALA A 48 -11.38 -0.95 -9.63
N SER A 49 -12.72 -0.94 -9.75
CA SER A 49 -13.51 -2.04 -10.30
C SER A 49 -13.59 -2.05 -11.83
N LYS A 50 -13.42 -0.90 -12.50
CA LYS A 50 -13.50 -0.74 -13.96
C LYS A 50 -12.13 -0.52 -14.63
N CYS A 51 -11.05 -0.98 -14.03
CA CYS A 51 -9.68 -0.76 -14.48
C CYS A 51 -9.15 -1.96 -15.29
N GLY A 52 -8.27 -1.71 -16.26
CA GLY A 52 -7.56 -2.78 -16.97
C GLY A 52 -6.70 -3.67 -16.06
N PHE A 53 -6.36 -3.18 -14.86
CA PHE A 53 -5.62 -3.93 -13.84
C PHE A 53 -6.51 -4.61 -12.78
N THR A 54 -7.84 -4.54 -12.89
CA THR A 54 -8.80 -5.10 -11.90
C THR A 54 -8.57 -6.60 -11.63
N ARG A 55 -8.08 -7.34 -12.63
CA ARG A 55 -7.63 -8.74 -12.45
C ARG A 55 -6.55 -8.93 -11.36
N GLN A 56 -5.90 -7.86 -10.90
CA GLN A 56 -4.93 -7.93 -9.79
C GLN A 56 -5.59 -8.16 -8.42
N TYR A 57 -6.91 -8.03 -8.29
CA TYR A 57 -7.60 -8.42 -7.07
C TYR A 57 -7.32 -9.89 -6.70
N ALA A 58 -7.38 -10.81 -7.67
CA ALA A 58 -7.10 -12.22 -7.40
C ALA A 58 -5.67 -12.48 -6.84
N PRO A 59 -4.58 -11.96 -7.43
CA PRO A 59 -3.26 -12.08 -6.81
C PRO A 59 -3.07 -11.25 -5.54
N LEU A 60 -3.85 -10.18 -5.29
CA LEU A 60 -3.86 -9.47 -4.00
C LEU A 60 -4.43 -10.36 -2.90
N GLN A 61 -5.58 -11.01 -3.16
CA GLN A 61 -6.17 -11.96 -2.22
C GLN A 61 -5.20 -13.11 -1.92
N LYS A 62 -4.55 -13.69 -2.94
CA LYS A 62 -3.53 -14.73 -2.75
C LYS A 62 -2.34 -14.27 -1.90
N LEU A 63 -1.93 -13.01 -2.02
CA LEU A 63 -0.86 -12.45 -1.20
C LEU A 63 -1.32 -12.32 0.25
N TYR A 64 -2.56 -11.86 0.47
CA TYR A 64 -3.19 -11.77 1.77
C TYR A 64 -3.30 -13.15 2.43
N ASP A 65 -3.91 -14.12 1.77
CA ASP A 65 -4.05 -15.50 2.26
C ASP A 65 -2.71 -16.12 2.66
N ARG A 66 -1.68 -15.84 1.87
CA ARG A 66 -0.35 -16.42 2.10
C ARG A 66 0.36 -15.84 3.31
N PHE A 67 0.21 -14.54 3.59
CA PHE A 67 1.06 -13.86 4.55
C PHE A 67 0.32 -13.23 5.73
N HIS A 68 -1.01 -13.19 5.72
CA HIS A 68 -1.80 -12.61 6.80
C HIS A 68 -1.53 -13.30 8.15
N ASP A 69 -1.58 -14.62 8.19
CA ASP A 69 -1.30 -15.40 9.41
C ASP A 69 0.17 -15.31 9.85
N GLN A 70 1.05 -14.83 8.97
CA GLN A 70 2.46 -14.57 9.26
C GLN A 70 2.69 -13.11 9.71
N GLY A 71 1.62 -12.31 9.81
CA GLY A 71 1.63 -10.96 10.36
C GLY A 71 1.50 -9.82 9.35
N LEU A 72 1.45 -10.08 8.03
CA LEU A 72 1.20 -9.03 7.05
C LEU A 72 -0.24 -8.52 7.17
N GLN A 73 -0.40 -7.21 7.30
CA GLN A 73 -1.70 -6.57 7.18
C GLN A 73 -1.85 -5.99 5.76
N MET A 74 -3.09 -5.92 5.26
CA MET A 74 -3.35 -5.34 3.94
C MET A 74 -4.65 -4.53 3.94
N ILE A 75 -4.69 -3.45 3.14
CA ILE A 75 -5.91 -2.71 2.80
C ILE A 75 -5.99 -2.53 1.29
N ALA A 76 -7.12 -2.89 0.69
CA ALA A 76 -7.53 -2.36 -0.59
C ALA A 76 -8.24 -1.02 -0.38
N VAL A 77 -7.86 -0.01 -1.16
CA VAL A 77 -8.41 1.35 -1.10
C VAL A 77 -9.05 1.67 -2.44
N PRO A 78 -10.34 1.36 -2.64
CA PRO A 78 -11.07 1.77 -3.83
C PRO A 78 -11.00 3.27 -4.04
N SER A 79 -10.79 3.72 -5.29
CA SER A 79 -10.67 5.13 -5.60
C SER A 79 -11.23 5.44 -6.98
N ASP A 80 -12.04 6.51 -7.06
CA ASP A 80 -12.53 7.04 -8.33
C ASP A 80 -11.69 8.21 -8.88
N ASP A 81 -10.55 8.49 -8.29
CA ASP A 81 -9.66 9.57 -8.75
C ASP A 81 -9.17 9.40 -10.20
N PHE A 82 -9.35 8.23 -10.78
CA PHE A 82 -9.01 7.90 -12.17
C PHE A 82 -10.26 7.59 -13.02
N ASN A 83 -11.46 7.89 -12.51
CA ASN A 83 -12.77 7.67 -13.16
C ASN A 83 -12.99 6.20 -13.57
N GLN A 84 -12.58 5.27 -12.70
CA GLN A 84 -12.67 3.83 -12.97
C GLN A 84 -13.26 3.03 -11.81
N GLU A 85 -13.96 3.69 -10.88
CA GLU A 85 -14.66 2.98 -9.81
C GLU A 85 -16.17 2.89 -10.08
N LEU A 86 -16.87 2.04 -9.33
CA LEU A 86 -18.33 1.93 -9.31
C LEU A 86 -18.93 3.06 -8.48
N ASP A 87 -20.21 3.35 -8.71
CA ASP A 87 -20.86 4.55 -8.19
C ASP A 87 -21.12 4.52 -6.68
N THR A 88 -21.19 3.33 -6.07
CA THR A 88 -21.45 3.18 -4.63
C THR A 88 -20.54 2.14 -3.97
N ASP A 89 -20.23 2.33 -2.69
CA ASP A 89 -19.42 1.39 -1.92
C ASP A 89 -20.07 -0.01 -1.85
N GLN A 90 -21.40 -0.12 -1.84
CA GLN A 90 -22.12 -1.39 -1.89
C GLN A 90 -21.86 -2.15 -3.19
N GLN A 91 -21.83 -1.45 -4.32
CA GLN A 91 -21.49 -2.05 -5.62
C GLN A 91 -20.04 -2.50 -5.66
N VAL A 92 -19.11 -1.67 -5.13
CA VAL A 92 -17.68 -2.02 -5.04
C VAL A 92 -17.49 -3.28 -4.20
N LYS A 93 -18.07 -3.32 -3.00
CA LYS A 93 -18.01 -4.47 -2.11
C LYS A 93 -18.54 -5.73 -2.79
N ALA A 94 -19.77 -5.68 -3.32
CA ALA A 94 -20.40 -6.81 -3.99
C ALA A 94 -19.57 -7.30 -5.18
N PHE A 95 -19.00 -6.40 -5.97
CA PHE A 95 -18.14 -6.74 -7.09
C PHE A 95 -16.87 -7.48 -6.65
N CYS A 96 -16.18 -6.97 -5.63
CA CYS A 96 -14.94 -7.56 -5.13
C CYS A 96 -15.18 -8.94 -4.50
N GLU A 97 -16.21 -9.07 -3.66
CA GLU A 97 -16.55 -10.33 -3.00
C GLU A 97 -17.02 -11.39 -3.99
N LEU A 98 -18.00 -11.05 -4.86
CA LEU A 98 -18.62 -12.02 -5.76
C LEU A 98 -17.73 -12.41 -6.95
N THR A 99 -16.89 -11.48 -7.43
CA THR A 99 -16.06 -11.74 -8.62
C THR A 99 -14.70 -12.32 -8.27
N TYR A 100 -14.09 -11.87 -7.17
CA TYR A 100 -12.72 -12.21 -6.81
C TYR A 100 -12.58 -12.90 -5.45
N GLY A 101 -13.68 -13.05 -4.69
CA GLY A 101 -13.64 -13.65 -3.36
C GLY A 101 -12.78 -12.85 -2.36
N ILE A 102 -12.81 -11.51 -2.47
CA ILE A 102 -12.02 -10.64 -1.59
C ILE A 102 -12.61 -10.68 -0.18
N ASP A 103 -11.76 -11.03 0.78
CA ASP A 103 -12.04 -10.93 2.22
C ASP A 103 -10.97 -10.14 2.98
N MET A 104 -9.91 -9.69 2.29
CA MET A 104 -8.96 -8.75 2.89
C MET A 104 -9.63 -7.40 3.20
N PRO A 105 -9.19 -6.68 4.27
CA PRO A 105 -9.74 -5.38 4.62
C PRO A 105 -9.79 -4.41 3.45
N MET A 106 -10.93 -3.71 3.32
CA MET A 106 -11.17 -2.74 2.26
C MET A 106 -11.75 -1.44 2.84
N SER A 107 -11.26 -0.29 2.39
CA SER A 107 -11.89 0.99 2.73
C SER A 107 -13.10 1.28 1.85
N ILE A 108 -13.94 2.23 2.29
CA ILE A 108 -14.88 2.90 1.38
C ILE A 108 -14.11 3.58 0.26
N THR A 109 -14.78 3.97 -0.82
CA THR A 109 -14.19 4.76 -1.92
C THR A 109 -13.52 6.02 -1.36
N THR A 110 -12.23 6.15 -1.63
CA THR A 110 -11.35 7.11 -0.95
C THR A 110 -10.46 7.83 -1.97
N SER A 111 -10.27 9.13 -1.79
CA SER A 111 -9.35 9.89 -2.63
C SER A 111 -7.88 9.57 -2.26
N VAL A 112 -7.06 9.30 -3.28
CA VAL A 112 -5.64 8.90 -3.13
C VAL A 112 -4.66 9.92 -3.69
N LYS A 113 -5.17 10.96 -4.37
CA LYS A 113 -4.35 12.06 -4.92
C LYS A 113 -5.03 13.42 -4.75
N GLY A 114 -4.27 14.50 -5.02
CA GLY A 114 -4.77 15.87 -4.95
C GLY A 114 -5.00 16.37 -3.52
N ASN A 115 -5.76 17.45 -3.39
CA ASN A 115 -5.97 18.10 -2.10
C ASN A 115 -6.88 17.31 -1.14
N GLN A 116 -7.74 16.46 -1.69
CA GLN A 116 -8.66 15.61 -0.94
C GLN A 116 -8.07 14.23 -0.60
N ALA A 117 -6.82 13.97 -1.00
CA ALA A 117 -6.18 12.69 -0.72
C ALA A 117 -6.23 12.36 0.78
N HIS A 118 -6.47 11.08 1.08
CA HIS A 118 -6.44 10.55 2.43
C HIS A 118 -5.10 10.86 3.13
N PRO A 119 -5.06 11.10 4.45
CA PRO A 119 -3.85 11.44 5.20
C PRO A 119 -2.66 10.51 4.92
N PHE A 120 -2.88 9.21 4.77
CA PHE A 120 -1.85 8.26 4.39
C PHE A 120 -1.14 8.66 3.08
N PHE A 121 -1.88 8.91 2.01
CA PHE A 121 -1.28 9.28 0.71
C PHE A 121 -0.64 10.67 0.74
N LYS A 122 -1.17 11.59 1.55
CA LYS A 122 -0.51 12.88 1.80
C LYS A 122 0.84 12.71 2.50
N ALA A 123 0.92 11.81 3.49
CA ALA A 123 2.16 11.51 4.18
C ALA A 123 3.20 10.90 3.22
N ILE A 124 2.83 9.88 2.44
CA ILE A 124 3.74 9.27 1.45
C ILE A 124 4.24 10.31 0.45
N LYS A 125 3.34 11.18 -0.06
CA LYS A 125 3.74 12.28 -0.95
C LYS A 125 4.75 13.22 -0.29
N LYS A 126 4.51 13.58 0.96
CA LYS A 126 5.40 14.50 1.72
C LYS A 126 6.79 13.88 1.93
N GLU A 127 6.84 12.60 2.30
CA GLU A 127 8.09 11.93 2.70
C GLU A 127 8.96 11.56 1.49
N ILE A 128 8.37 11.08 0.40
CA ILE A 128 9.14 10.58 -0.76
C ILE A 128 8.66 11.10 -2.12
N GLY A 129 7.70 12.01 -2.16
CA GLY A 129 7.13 12.53 -3.41
C GLY A 129 6.24 11.53 -4.17
N PHE A 130 5.97 10.34 -3.62
CA PHE A 130 5.15 9.35 -4.29
C PHE A 130 3.67 9.73 -4.26
N VAL A 131 3.04 9.69 -5.43
CA VAL A 131 1.60 9.85 -5.61
C VAL A 131 1.14 8.73 -6.52
N PRO A 132 0.04 8.02 -6.23
CA PRO A 132 -0.51 7.05 -7.16
C PRO A 132 -0.73 7.66 -8.54
N SER A 133 -0.05 7.12 -9.55
CA SER A 133 -0.14 7.58 -10.95
C SER A 133 -1.30 6.93 -11.69
N TRP A 134 -1.81 5.82 -11.17
CA TRP A 134 -2.94 5.05 -11.68
C TRP A 134 -3.48 4.15 -10.57
N ASN A 135 -4.51 3.34 -10.87
CA ASN A 135 -5.00 2.31 -9.95
C ASN A 135 -3.99 1.17 -9.78
N PHE A 136 -4.10 0.44 -8.69
CA PHE A 136 -3.21 -0.68 -8.32
C PHE A 136 -1.74 -0.28 -8.11
N ASN A 137 -1.47 0.92 -7.62
CA ASN A 137 -0.19 1.27 -7.02
C ASN A 137 -0.13 0.69 -5.60
N LYS A 138 1.03 0.27 -5.16
CA LYS A 138 1.26 -0.42 -3.90
C LYS A 138 2.27 0.32 -3.05
N VAL A 139 2.02 0.38 -1.75
CA VAL A 139 2.91 0.96 -0.74
C VAL A 139 3.07 -0.03 0.39
N LEU A 140 4.30 -0.48 0.64
CA LEU A 140 4.65 -1.39 1.73
C LEU A 140 5.32 -0.63 2.85
N ILE A 141 4.79 -0.80 4.06
CA ILE A 141 5.33 -0.23 5.30
C ILE A 141 5.89 -1.39 6.14
N ASP A 142 7.05 -1.19 6.74
CA ASP A 142 7.69 -2.17 7.60
C ASP A 142 7.10 -2.19 9.02
N ARG A 143 7.66 -3.04 9.89
CA ARG A 143 7.22 -3.22 11.29
C ARG A 143 7.43 -1.98 12.15
N ASP A 144 8.39 -1.14 11.78
CA ASP A 144 8.76 0.07 12.52
C ASP A 144 7.98 1.30 12.04
N GLY A 145 7.07 1.11 11.07
CA GLY A 145 6.27 2.18 10.48
C GLY A 145 6.98 2.94 9.36
N ASN A 146 8.14 2.47 8.91
CA ASN A 146 8.87 3.11 7.83
C ASN A 146 8.41 2.61 6.46
N LEU A 147 8.55 3.47 5.46
CA LEU A 147 8.35 3.07 4.09
C LEU A 147 9.40 2.04 3.64
N ALA A 148 8.96 0.82 3.32
CA ALA A 148 9.83 -0.24 2.81
C ALA A 148 9.95 -0.22 1.29
N ALA A 149 8.83 -0.09 0.56
CA ALA A 149 8.84 -0.08 -0.90
C ALA A 149 7.55 0.48 -1.50
N THR A 150 7.62 0.89 -2.78
CA THR A 150 6.45 1.24 -3.60
C THR A 150 6.53 0.57 -4.96
N TRP A 151 5.36 0.30 -5.57
CA TRP A 151 5.28 -0.27 -6.92
C TRP A 151 4.10 0.34 -7.67
N GLY A 152 4.32 0.55 -8.97
CA GLY A 152 3.28 0.99 -9.90
C GLY A 152 2.27 -0.11 -10.26
N SER A 153 1.29 0.27 -11.07
CA SER A 153 0.15 -0.57 -11.50
C SER A 153 0.56 -1.87 -12.20
N THR A 154 1.65 -1.87 -12.96
CA THR A 154 2.08 -3.03 -13.77
C THR A 154 2.70 -4.16 -12.95
N THR A 155 3.12 -3.90 -11.71
CA THR A 155 3.77 -4.92 -10.87
C THR A 155 2.72 -5.84 -10.28
N ASN A 156 2.74 -7.11 -10.70
CA ASN A 156 1.82 -8.12 -10.17
C ASN A 156 2.07 -8.34 -8.68
N PRO A 157 1.01 -8.39 -7.83
CA PRO A 157 1.13 -8.62 -6.39
C PRO A 157 1.90 -9.90 -6.00
N MET A 158 1.80 -10.95 -6.79
CA MET A 158 2.53 -12.21 -6.56
C MET A 158 3.87 -12.30 -7.29
N SER A 159 4.37 -11.17 -7.84
CA SER A 159 5.72 -11.13 -8.43
C SER A 159 6.81 -11.40 -7.39
N ALA A 160 7.94 -11.95 -7.83
CA ALA A 160 9.09 -12.17 -6.96
C ALA A 160 9.53 -10.90 -6.23
N LYS A 161 9.40 -9.72 -6.87
CA LYS A 161 9.75 -8.42 -6.27
C LYS A 161 8.92 -8.12 -5.01
N ILE A 162 7.59 -8.26 -5.11
CA ILE A 162 6.69 -7.99 -3.97
C ILE A 162 6.81 -9.08 -2.92
N VAL A 163 6.79 -10.35 -3.34
CA VAL A 163 6.88 -11.49 -2.41
C VAL A 163 8.20 -11.46 -1.62
N SER A 164 9.33 -11.12 -2.25
CA SER A 164 10.60 -10.99 -1.54
C SER A 164 10.61 -9.84 -0.54
N ALA A 165 10.10 -8.67 -0.93
CA ALA A 165 9.99 -7.52 -0.02
C ALA A 165 9.06 -7.81 1.18
N VAL A 166 7.92 -8.48 0.95
CA VAL A 166 7.02 -8.91 2.02
C VAL A 166 7.72 -9.88 2.99
N LYS A 167 8.45 -10.88 2.46
CA LYS A 167 9.23 -11.79 3.31
C LYS A 167 10.28 -11.06 4.13
N GLU A 168 10.95 -10.06 3.54
CA GLU A 168 11.97 -9.26 4.21
C GLU A 168 11.38 -8.49 5.40
N VAL A 169 10.29 -7.75 5.20
CA VAL A 169 9.64 -6.99 6.30
C VAL A 169 8.99 -7.90 7.35
N LEU A 170 8.66 -9.14 7.00
CA LEU A 170 8.19 -10.17 7.93
C LEU A 170 9.33 -10.90 8.66
N ASN A 171 10.60 -10.64 8.30
CA ASN A 171 11.79 -11.37 8.78
C ASN A 171 11.70 -12.90 8.54
N LEU A 172 11.08 -13.30 7.44
CA LEU A 172 11.02 -14.71 7.04
C LEU A 172 12.31 -15.09 6.30
N SER A 173 12.93 -16.18 6.71
CA SER A 173 14.13 -16.73 6.05
C SER A 173 13.87 -16.94 4.55
N LYS A 174 14.90 -16.68 3.75
CA LYS A 174 14.86 -16.88 2.29
C LYS A 174 14.72 -18.35 1.92
#